data_615204c071bd167f8cdec775bd00eb27
#
_entry.id   615204c071bd167f8cdec775bd00eb27
#
_cell.length_a   1.000
_cell.length_b   1.000
_cell.length_c   1.000
_cell.angle_alpha   90.00
_cell.angle_beta   90.00
_cell.angle_gamma   90.00
#
_symmetry.space_group_name_H-M   'P 1'
#
loop_
_entity.id
_entity.type
_entity.pdbx_description
1 polymer ?
#
loop_
_entity_poly.entity_id
_entity_poly.type
_entity_poly.pdbx_seq_one_letter_code
_entity_poly.pdbx_strand_id
1 'polypeptide(L)'
;MTSRKHYWLMKSEPDAFSIDDLKKVGTEPWNGVRNYQARNFMRNMQVGDGVLFYHSNCKEPGIVGTATVASAPYPDETQFNPKSDYHDPKSTREEPRWSLVDVKFERKLKRTITLDEIKQHADDLGEGFALIQRGTRLSVLPVTAAQWKFLLALE
;
A
#
# COMPACT_ATOMS: atom_id res chain seq x y z
N MET A 1 -10.18 2.70 25.78
CA MET A 1 -10.01 1.47 25.01
C MET A 1 -9.32 1.79 23.69
N THR A 2 -8.13 1.23 23.47
CA THR A 2 -7.40 1.46 22.23
C THR A 2 -7.99 0.61 21.12
N SER A 3 -8.33 1.23 20.00
CA SER A 3 -8.73 0.49 18.83
C SER A 3 -7.55 -0.35 18.31
N ARG A 4 -7.86 -1.55 17.82
CA ARG A 4 -6.87 -2.48 17.32
C ARG A 4 -6.25 -1.91 16.06
N LYS A 5 -4.93 -1.76 16.05
CA LYS A 5 -4.20 -1.27 14.89
C LYS A 5 -4.20 -2.33 13.79
N HIS A 6 -4.46 -1.91 12.56
CA HIS A 6 -4.37 -2.75 11.38
C HIS A 6 -3.12 -2.41 10.58
N TYR A 7 -2.72 -3.35 9.73
CA TYR A 7 -1.50 -3.20 8.92
C TYR A 7 -1.81 -3.55 7.47
N TRP A 8 -1.13 -2.86 6.58
CA TRP A 8 -1.34 -2.97 5.14
C TRP A 8 -0.01 -2.97 4.42
N LEU A 9 0.01 -3.52 3.21
CA LEU A 9 1.13 -3.38 2.29
C LEU A 9 0.62 -2.63 1.07
N MET A 10 1.33 -1.58 0.66
CA MET A 10 0.96 -0.77 -0.49
C MET A 10 2.13 -0.74 -1.46
N LYS A 11 1.84 -1.07 -2.72
CA LYS A 11 2.84 -1.17 -3.78
C LYS A 11 2.92 0.12 -4.57
N SER A 12 4.15 0.54 -4.87
CA SER A 12 4.42 1.68 -5.74
C SER A 12 5.61 1.34 -6.64
N GLU A 13 5.56 1.77 -7.89
CA GLU A 13 6.70 1.64 -8.79
C GLU A 13 7.69 2.77 -8.47
N PRO A 14 8.98 2.46 -8.19
CA PRO A 14 9.92 3.50 -7.78
C PRO A 14 10.18 4.57 -8.84
N ASP A 15 9.99 4.26 -10.12
CA ASP A 15 10.11 5.25 -11.18
C ASP A 15 8.96 6.27 -11.16
N ALA A 16 7.82 5.89 -10.63
CA ALA A 16 6.67 6.78 -10.48
C ALA A 16 6.68 7.49 -9.13
N PHE A 17 6.85 6.72 -8.04
CA PHE A 17 6.86 7.28 -6.69
C PHE A 17 7.56 6.31 -5.73
N SER A 18 8.78 6.68 -5.31
CA SER A 18 9.62 5.84 -4.45
C SER A 18 9.47 6.19 -2.97
N ILE A 19 10.06 5.34 -2.10
CA ILE A 19 10.13 5.64 -0.66
C ILE A 19 10.89 6.95 -0.41
N ASP A 20 11.91 7.24 -1.21
CA ASP A 20 12.66 8.50 -1.09
C ASP A 20 11.80 9.69 -1.48
N ASP A 21 10.92 9.52 -2.47
CA ASP A 21 9.95 10.56 -2.83
C ASP A 21 8.96 10.81 -1.69
N LEU A 22 8.48 9.74 -1.05
CA LEU A 22 7.59 9.88 0.10
C LEU A 22 8.29 10.59 1.26
N LYS A 23 9.54 10.24 1.52
CA LYS A 23 10.35 10.89 2.56
C LYS A 23 10.46 12.39 2.30
N LYS A 24 10.65 12.77 1.04
CA LYS A 24 10.81 14.16 0.62
C LYS A 24 9.54 14.98 0.81
N VAL A 25 8.38 14.42 0.41
CA VAL A 25 7.10 15.14 0.51
C VAL A 25 6.43 14.99 1.87
N GLY A 26 6.77 13.95 2.61
CA GLY A 26 6.23 13.69 3.95
C GLY A 26 4.91 12.93 3.95
N THR A 27 3.91 13.44 3.25
CA THR A 27 2.59 12.81 3.14
C THR A 27 2.12 12.91 1.68
N GLU A 28 1.53 11.83 1.18
CA GLU A 28 1.08 11.73 -0.21
C GLU A 28 -0.32 11.13 -0.28
N PRO A 29 -1.25 11.75 -1.02
CA PRO A 29 -2.51 11.09 -1.33
C PRO A 29 -2.26 9.90 -2.25
N TRP A 30 -2.74 8.72 -1.85
CA TRP A 30 -2.44 7.46 -2.56
C TRP A 30 -3.45 7.24 -3.70
N ASN A 31 -3.36 8.04 -4.73
CA ASN A 31 -4.32 8.02 -5.84
C ASN A 31 -3.97 6.94 -6.87
N GLY A 32 -4.89 6.74 -7.81
CA GLY A 32 -4.66 5.88 -8.97
C GLY A 32 -4.95 4.40 -8.77
N VAL A 33 -5.47 3.99 -7.61
CA VAL A 33 -5.84 2.58 -7.37
C VAL A 33 -7.12 2.28 -8.15
N ARG A 34 -7.05 1.33 -9.10
CA ARG A 34 -8.15 1.01 -10.02
C ARG A 34 -8.51 -0.47 -10.02
N ASN A 35 -8.34 -1.12 -8.86
CA ASN A 35 -8.78 -2.49 -8.61
C ASN A 35 -9.80 -2.43 -7.48
N TYR A 36 -10.97 -3.04 -7.67
CA TYR A 36 -12.06 -2.95 -6.69
C TYR A 36 -11.69 -3.56 -5.34
N GLN A 37 -10.97 -4.66 -5.33
CA GLN A 37 -10.56 -5.31 -4.08
C GLN A 37 -9.56 -4.43 -3.31
N ALA A 38 -8.58 -3.85 -4.00
CA ALA A 38 -7.61 -2.92 -3.39
C ALA A 38 -8.33 -1.68 -2.86
N ARG A 39 -9.28 -1.13 -3.63
CA ARG A 39 -10.10 0.00 -3.18
C ARG A 39 -10.85 -0.33 -1.90
N ASN A 40 -11.44 -1.53 -1.83
CA ASN A 40 -12.20 -1.94 -0.65
C ASN A 40 -11.30 -2.05 0.58
N PHE A 41 -10.05 -2.51 0.41
CA PHE A 41 -9.08 -2.48 1.50
C PHE A 41 -8.79 -1.06 1.96
N MET A 42 -8.60 -0.13 1.02
CA MET A 42 -8.37 1.27 1.36
C MET A 42 -9.53 1.89 2.12
N ARG A 43 -10.77 1.52 1.77
CA ARG A 43 -11.96 1.99 2.47
C ARG A 43 -12.07 1.48 3.90
N ASN A 44 -11.35 0.42 4.23
CA ASN A 44 -11.30 -0.13 5.58
C ASN A 44 -10.14 0.39 6.41
N MET A 45 -9.26 1.21 5.84
CA MET A 45 -8.12 1.77 6.56
C MET A 45 -8.56 2.84 7.55
N GLN A 46 -7.80 2.94 8.65
CA GLN A 46 -8.03 3.95 9.69
C GLN A 46 -6.74 4.73 9.94
N VAL A 47 -6.89 5.97 10.35
CA VAL A 47 -5.74 6.82 10.71
C VAL A 47 -4.91 6.10 11.77
N GLY A 48 -3.60 6.05 11.54
CA GLY A 48 -2.67 5.37 12.44
C GLY A 48 -2.33 3.95 12.05
N ASP A 49 -3.06 3.36 11.09
CA ASP A 49 -2.72 2.02 10.58
C ASP A 49 -1.31 2.02 9.99
N GLY A 50 -0.59 0.91 10.18
CA GLY A 50 0.75 0.74 9.64
C GLY A 50 0.73 0.34 8.16
N VAL A 51 1.71 0.82 7.40
CA VAL A 51 1.86 0.53 5.99
C VAL A 51 3.27 0.05 5.71
N LEU A 52 3.40 -1.11 5.08
CA LEU A 52 4.65 -1.56 4.48
C LEU A 52 4.71 -0.98 3.06
N PHE A 53 5.69 -0.11 2.82
CA PHE A 53 5.87 0.51 1.51
C PHE A 53 6.72 -0.44 0.65
N TYR A 54 6.13 -0.88 -0.46
CA TYR A 54 6.70 -1.91 -1.30
C TYR A 54 7.01 -1.36 -2.70
N HIS A 55 8.24 -1.55 -3.18
CA HIS A 55 8.60 -1.21 -4.56
C HIS A 55 8.26 -2.40 -5.47
N SER A 56 7.44 -2.15 -6.49
CA SER A 56 7.03 -3.16 -7.47
C SER A 56 7.51 -2.78 -8.86
N ASN A 57 7.51 -3.78 -9.77
CA ASN A 57 7.85 -3.59 -11.18
C ASN A 57 9.20 -2.88 -11.36
N CYS A 58 10.22 -3.40 -10.69
CA CYS A 58 11.56 -2.82 -10.70
C CYS A 58 12.60 -3.94 -10.58
N LYS A 59 13.88 -3.58 -10.66
CA LYS A 59 14.97 -4.54 -10.65
C LYS A 59 15.00 -5.38 -9.38
N GLU A 60 14.71 -4.76 -8.22
CA GLU A 60 14.73 -5.43 -6.93
C GLU A 60 13.44 -5.14 -6.17
N PRO A 61 12.34 -5.85 -6.51
CA PRO A 61 11.08 -5.62 -5.80
C PRO A 61 11.18 -6.07 -4.35
N GLY A 62 10.54 -5.31 -3.46
CA GLY A 62 10.56 -5.63 -2.03
C GLY A 62 10.06 -4.51 -1.16
N ILE A 63 10.06 -4.77 0.14
CA ILE A 63 9.66 -3.79 1.15
C ILE A 63 10.85 -2.88 1.42
N VAL A 64 10.64 -1.57 1.31
CA VAL A 64 11.72 -0.57 1.42
C VAL A 64 11.53 0.42 2.55
N GLY A 65 10.35 0.48 3.14
CA GLY A 65 10.07 1.41 4.22
C GLY A 65 8.75 1.15 4.90
N THR A 66 8.48 1.95 5.92
CA THR A 66 7.18 1.94 6.59
C THR A 66 6.57 3.34 6.55
N ALA A 67 5.25 3.36 6.59
CA ALA A 67 4.47 4.58 6.58
C ALA A 67 3.24 4.38 7.48
N THR A 68 2.45 5.44 7.66
CA THR A 68 1.21 5.37 8.41
C THR A 68 0.08 5.97 7.59
N VAL A 69 -1.13 5.43 7.77
CA VAL A 69 -2.33 6.02 7.20
C VAL A 69 -2.61 7.33 7.93
N ALA A 70 -2.68 8.43 7.19
CA ALA A 70 -2.76 9.77 7.75
C ALA A 70 -4.14 10.43 7.59
N SER A 71 -5.07 9.77 6.90
CA SER A 71 -6.42 10.29 6.71
C SER A 71 -7.45 9.18 6.67
N ALA A 72 -8.71 9.52 6.92
CA ALA A 72 -9.82 8.63 6.58
C ALA A 72 -9.93 8.52 5.06
N PRO A 73 -10.54 7.44 4.53
CA PRO A 73 -10.73 7.32 3.08
C PRO A 73 -11.60 8.44 2.53
N TYR A 74 -11.25 8.92 1.33
CA TYR A 74 -12.03 9.94 0.63
C TYR A 74 -11.91 9.73 -0.88
N PRO A 75 -12.81 10.37 -1.69
CA PRO A 75 -12.80 10.13 -3.13
C PRO A 75 -11.50 10.58 -3.79
N ASP A 76 -11.01 9.75 -4.70
CA ASP A 76 -9.83 10.05 -5.51
C ASP A 76 -10.25 11.01 -6.63
N GLU A 77 -9.81 12.26 -6.56
CA GLU A 77 -10.18 13.30 -7.51
C GLU A 77 -9.69 13.02 -8.94
N THR A 78 -8.64 12.23 -9.11
CA THR A 78 -8.12 11.91 -10.45
C THR A 78 -9.14 11.15 -11.30
N GLN A 79 -10.10 10.45 -10.67
CA GLN A 79 -11.13 9.74 -11.41
C GLN A 79 -12.05 10.67 -12.20
N PHE A 80 -12.16 11.93 -11.79
CA PHE A 80 -13.03 12.93 -12.43
C PHE A 80 -12.29 13.82 -13.43
N ASN A 81 -10.98 13.70 -13.52
CA ASN A 81 -10.14 14.57 -14.36
C ASN A 81 -9.85 13.90 -15.72
N PRO A 82 -10.45 14.41 -16.83
CA PRO A 82 -10.22 13.80 -18.15
C PRO A 82 -8.76 13.82 -18.61
N LYS A 83 -7.93 14.67 -18.01
CA LYS A 83 -6.49 14.75 -18.34
C LYS A 83 -5.64 13.77 -17.54
N SER A 84 -6.21 13.12 -16.53
CA SER A 84 -5.49 12.15 -15.71
C SER A 84 -5.48 10.78 -16.37
N ASP A 85 -4.35 10.06 -16.24
CA ASP A 85 -4.27 8.66 -16.65
C ASP A 85 -5.23 7.77 -15.86
N TYR A 86 -5.72 8.26 -14.72
CA TYR A 86 -6.62 7.53 -13.82
C TYR A 86 -8.08 7.93 -13.97
N HIS A 87 -8.39 8.70 -15.01
CA HIS A 87 -9.78 9.13 -15.28
C HIS A 87 -10.69 7.93 -15.51
N ASP A 88 -11.82 7.92 -14.83
CA ASP A 88 -12.87 6.92 -15.02
C ASP A 88 -14.16 7.62 -15.44
N PRO A 89 -14.51 7.57 -16.74
CA PRO A 89 -15.71 8.28 -17.24
C PRO A 89 -17.01 7.72 -16.68
N LYS A 90 -17.00 6.53 -16.11
CA LYS A 90 -18.20 5.92 -15.51
C LYS A 90 -18.39 6.31 -14.05
N SER A 91 -17.39 6.92 -13.41
CA SER A 91 -17.52 7.38 -12.02
C SER A 91 -18.12 8.78 -11.98
N THR A 92 -18.98 9.01 -10.98
CA THR A 92 -19.66 10.30 -10.78
C THR A 92 -19.35 10.84 -9.40
N ARG A 93 -19.48 12.17 -9.23
CA ARG A 93 -19.26 12.78 -7.92
C ARG A 93 -20.32 12.36 -6.90
N GLU A 94 -21.51 11.98 -7.37
CA GLU A 94 -22.58 11.47 -6.51
C GLU A 94 -22.29 10.06 -6.03
N GLU A 95 -21.66 9.24 -6.88
CA GLU A 95 -21.30 7.85 -6.55
C GLU A 95 -19.86 7.57 -7.00
N PRO A 96 -18.85 8.10 -6.28
CA PRO A 96 -17.46 7.88 -6.68
C PRO A 96 -17.06 6.41 -6.48
N ARG A 97 -16.48 5.83 -7.51
CA ARG A 97 -16.02 4.44 -7.49
C ARG A 97 -14.70 4.26 -6.76
N TRP A 98 -13.86 5.27 -6.80
CA TRP A 98 -12.46 5.16 -6.38
C TRP A 98 -12.17 6.06 -5.20
N SER A 99 -11.53 5.49 -4.21
CA SER A 99 -11.19 6.15 -2.96
C SER A 99 -9.69 6.09 -2.73
N LEU A 100 -9.19 6.95 -1.87
CA LEU A 100 -7.80 6.94 -1.46
C LEU A 100 -7.69 7.29 0.02
N VAL A 101 -6.50 7.08 0.57
CA VAL A 101 -6.09 7.62 1.87
C VAL A 101 -4.79 8.38 1.68
N ASP A 102 -4.50 9.30 2.60
CA ASP A 102 -3.18 9.91 2.67
C ASP A 102 -2.25 8.98 3.43
N VAL A 103 -1.01 8.87 2.95
CA VAL A 103 0.02 8.01 3.54
C VAL A 103 1.20 8.89 3.95
N LYS A 104 1.59 8.78 5.22
CA LYS A 104 2.66 9.58 5.80
C LYS A 104 3.92 8.74 5.98
N PHE A 105 5.07 9.28 5.57
CA PHE A 105 6.36 8.64 5.75
C PHE A 105 6.65 8.40 7.24
N GLU A 106 7.12 7.20 7.56
CA GLU A 106 7.58 6.86 8.90
C GLU A 106 9.07 6.62 8.94
N ARG A 107 9.56 5.62 8.18
CA ARG A 107 11.02 5.40 8.09
C ARG A 107 11.37 4.58 6.84
N LYS A 108 12.61 4.75 6.40
CA LYS A 108 13.20 3.92 5.36
C LYS A 108 13.93 2.76 6.04
N LEU A 109 13.76 1.54 5.52
CA LEU A 109 14.46 0.37 6.07
C LEU A 109 15.96 0.45 5.80
N LYS A 110 16.73 -0.24 6.64
CA LYS A 110 18.20 -0.32 6.48
C LYS A 110 18.58 -1.01 5.18
N ARG A 111 17.74 -1.92 4.71
CA ARG A 111 17.91 -2.63 3.45
C ARG A 111 16.55 -2.99 2.87
N THR A 112 16.52 -3.28 1.58
CA THR A 112 15.30 -3.80 0.95
C THR A 112 15.09 -5.25 1.41
N ILE A 113 13.88 -5.54 1.90
CA ILE A 113 13.47 -6.93 2.14
C ILE A 113 12.88 -7.42 0.82
N THR A 114 13.67 -8.16 0.05
CA THR A 114 13.31 -8.50 -1.33
C THR A 114 12.16 -9.50 -1.40
N LEU A 115 11.43 -9.46 -2.51
CA LEU A 115 10.35 -10.43 -2.76
C LEU A 115 10.88 -11.86 -2.71
N ASP A 116 12.07 -12.12 -3.25
CA ASP A 116 12.67 -13.45 -3.22
C ASP A 116 12.90 -13.92 -1.80
N GLU A 117 13.40 -13.05 -0.94
CA GLU A 117 13.59 -13.37 0.49
C GLU A 117 12.24 -13.64 1.17
N ILE A 118 11.24 -12.82 0.88
CA ILE A 118 9.89 -13.00 1.45
C ILE A 118 9.33 -14.36 1.06
N LYS A 119 9.50 -14.76 -0.20
CA LYS A 119 9.05 -16.08 -0.67
C LYS A 119 9.73 -17.24 0.06
N GLN A 120 10.98 -17.07 0.48
CA GLN A 120 11.70 -18.09 1.25
C GLN A 120 11.09 -18.30 2.63
N HIS A 121 10.34 -17.32 3.14
CA HIS A 121 9.67 -17.39 4.43
C HIS A 121 8.17 -17.64 4.31
N ALA A 122 7.73 -18.23 3.19
CA ALA A 122 6.31 -18.49 2.95
C ALA A 122 5.64 -19.27 4.07
N ASP A 123 6.34 -20.27 4.62
CA ASP A 123 5.79 -21.09 5.72
C ASP A 123 5.59 -20.27 6.99
N ASP A 124 6.52 -19.34 7.28
CA ASP A 124 6.43 -18.49 8.46
C ASP A 124 5.33 -17.44 8.33
N LEU A 125 5.05 -16.99 7.10
CA LEU A 125 4.05 -15.96 6.82
C LEU A 125 2.63 -16.52 6.71
N GLY A 126 2.51 -17.81 6.37
CA GLY A 126 1.23 -18.48 6.23
C GLY A 126 0.62 -18.36 4.83
N GLU A 127 -0.27 -19.29 4.52
CA GLU A 127 -0.90 -19.40 3.20
C GLU A 127 -1.76 -18.19 2.82
N GLY A 128 -2.27 -17.49 3.83
CA GLY A 128 -3.14 -16.33 3.59
C GLY A 128 -2.43 -15.03 3.23
N PHE A 129 -1.09 -15.02 3.18
CA PHE A 129 -0.35 -13.81 2.86
C PHE A 129 -0.43 -13.52 1.36
N ALA A 130 -1.27 -12.54 1.00
CA ALA A 130 -1.64 -12.30 -0.40
C ALA A 130 -0.46 -11.93 -1.30
N LEU A 131 0.58 -11.28 -0.78
CA LEU A 131 1.72 -10.85 -1.59
C LEU A 131 2.38 -12.00 -2.34
N ILE A 132 2.49 -13.16 -1.69
CA ILE A 132 3.19 -14.32 -2.25
C ILE A 132 2.25 -15.38 -2.81
N GLN A 133 0.95 -15.12 -2.84
CA GLN A 133 0.00 -16.01 -3.50
C GLN A 133 0.11 -15.89 -5.01
N ARG A 134 0.07 -17.04 -5.66
CA ARG A 134 0.20 -17.11 -7.12
C ARG A 134 -0.96 -16.36 -7.80
N GLY A 135 -0.64 -15.53 -8.77
CA GLY A 135 -1.63 -14.79 -9.55
C GLY A 135 -2.19 -13.56 -8.88
N THR A 136 -1.70 -13.20 -7.70
CA THR A 136 -2.13 -11.97 -7.02
C THR A 136 -1.58 -10.75 -7.72
N ARG A 137 -2.48 -9.80 -8.05
CA ARG A 137 -2.12 -8.52 -8.68
C ARG A 137 -2.58 -7.33 -7.85
N LEU A 138 -2.80 -7.55 -6.56
CA LEU A 138 -3.24 -6.49 -5.66
C LEU A 138 -2.11 -5.52 -5.36
N SER A 139 -2.38 -4.23 -5.50
CA SER A 139 -1.45 -3.16 -5.13
C SER A 139 -1.63 -2.71 -3.67
N VAL A 140 -2.72 -3.10 -3.04
CA VAL A 140 -3.02 -2.85 -1.64
C VAL A 140 -3.53 -4.15 -1.05
N LEU A 141 -2.93 -4.60 0.04
CA LEU A 141 -3.34 -5.87 0.66
C LEU A 141 -3.16 -5.82 2.18
N PRO A 142 -3.93 -6.64 2.92
CA PRO A 142 -3.83 -6.66 4.37
C PRO A 142 -2.60 -7.44 4.84
N VAL A 143 -2.09 -7.04 5.99
CA VAL A 143 -0.96 -7.69 6.67
C VAL A 143 -1.38 -7.89 8.12
N THR A 144 -1.20 -9.11 8.65
CA THR A 144 -1.49 -9.33 10.07
C THR A 144 -0.41 -8.71 10.94
N ALA A 145 -0.72 -8.48 12.21
CA ALA A 145 0.26 -7.98 13.18
C ALA A 145 1.48 -8.90 13.27
N ALA A 146 1.26 -10.21 13.23
CA ALA A 146 2.33 -11.20 13.25
C ALA A 146 3.21 -11.13 12.00
N GLN A 147 2.61 -10.99 10.83
CA GLN A 147 3.34 -10.84 9.57
C GLN A 147 4.15 -9.55 9.54
N TRP A 148 3.57 -8.44 10.00
CA TRP A 148 4.25 -7.15 10.12
C TRP A 148 5.51 -7.28 10.97
N LYS A 149 5.37 -7.86 12.16
CA LYS A 149 6.46 -8.03 13.09
C LYS A 149 7.56 -8.93 12.52
N PHE A 150 7.15 -10.05 11.93
CA PHE A 150 8.09 -11.01 11.31
C PHE A 150 8.89 -10.35 10.19
N LEU A 151 8.21 -9.66 9.27
CA LEU A 151 8.86 -9.04 8.12
C LEU A 151 9.85 -7.96 8.54
N LEU A 152 9.47 -7.09 9.45
CA LEU A 152 10.37 -6.02 9.90
C LEU A 152 11.57 -6.55 10.69
N ALA A 153 11.46 -7.73 11.29
CA ALA A 153 12.58 -8.36 11.96
C ALA A 153 13.65 -8.88 10.99
N LEU A 154 13.34 -8.98 9.70
CA LEU A 154 14.28 -9.43 8.68
C LEU A 154 15.32 -8.37 8.26
N GLU A 155 15.04 -7.09 8.52
CA GLU A 155 15.98 -6.03 8.09
C GLU A 155 17.31 -6.00 8.82
#